data_e64646ab289e2bb7684464ef76cb32bf
#
_entry.id   e64646ab289e2bb7684464ef76cb32bf
#
_cell.length_a   1.000
_cell.length_b   1.000
_cell.length_c   1.000
_cell.angle_alpha   90.00
_cell.angle_beta   90.00
_cell.angle_gamma   90.00
#
_symmetry.space_group_name_H-M   'P 1'
#
loop_
_entity.id
_entity.type
_entity.pdbx_description
1 polymer ?
#
loop_
_entity_poly.entity_id
_entity_poly.type
_entity_poly.pdbx_seq_one_letter_code
_entity_poly.pdbx_strand_id
1 'polypeptide(L)'
;MDNFQKEIDDRANLTLSNRFELLLFRLGKASQSDASELYGINVFKLREIVPMPNFTRPAGIRPPLMGMVNIRDQIIPVIDLAAVAGCTPSNGLNILLITEYARSVQAFAVESVENITRLDWTQIHTAEKAVNGKYITSIACLDDHQESNNLAMVIDVEQILYDITPSNHDLHAKALNPRKFNIKPGATAIVAEDSKVARAMLEKGLKAMDIPAQLHVTGKEAWEKIELIAQQAAQEGVPVSDKIALVLTDLEMPEMDGFTLTRKIKTDPRLRNIPVVIHSSLSGNANEDHIRKVNADGYVAKFEINELASVIEQVLNKYGNKSDAALHSVR
;
A
#
# COMPACT_ATOMS: atom_id res chain seq x y z
N MET A 1 0.22 -11.39 -25.25
CA MET A 1 1.01 -11.03 -24.07
C MET A 1 1.74 -9.70 -24.19
N ASP A 2 2.34 -9.38 -25.33
CA ASP A 2 2.99 -8.07 -25.57
C ASP A 2 2.05 -6.86 -25.35
N ASN A 3 0.75 -7.02 -25.58
CA ASN A 3 -0.24 -5.97 -25.31
C ASN A 3 -0.42 -5.68 -23.82
N PHE A 4 -0.38 -6.71 -22.96
CA PHE A 4 -0.51 -6.53 -21.51
C PHE A 4 0.72 -5.82 -20.91
N GLN A 5 1.92 -6.19 -21.36
CA GLN A 5 3.14 -5.55 -20.89
C GLN A 5 3.18 -4.07 -21.31
N LYS A 6 2.82 -3.79 -22.57
CA LYS A 6 2.73 -2.41 -23.06
C LYS A 6 1.66 -1.60 -22.32
N GLU A 7 0.55 -2.22 -21.97
CA GLU A 7 -0.49 -1.58 -21.15
C GLU A 7 -0.03 -1.30 -19.72
N ILE A 8 0.79 -2.15 -19.11
CA ILE A 8 1.40 -1.90 -17.78
C ILE A 8 2.39 -0.74 -17.87
N ASP A 9 3.25 -0.72 -18.91
CA ASP A 9 4.26 0.32 -19.11
C ASP A 9 3.64 1.70 -19.44
N ASP A 10 2.59 1.73 -20.28
CA ASP A 10 1.86 2.96 -20.62
C ASP A 10 1.08 3.52 -19.41
N ARG A 11 0.71 2.68 -18.44
CA ARG A 11 -0.11 3.03 -17.28
C ARG A 11 0.69 3.57 -16.11
N ALA A 12 1.95 3.19 -15.97
CA ALA A 12 2.87 3.86 -15.06
C ALA A 12 2.93 5.39 -15.32
N ASN A 13 2.55 5.83 -16.53
CA ASN A 13 2.44 7.22 -16.94
C ASN A 13 1.05 7.87 -16.72
N LEU A 14 0.01 7.09 -16.35
CA LEU A 14 -1.39 7.53 -16.31
C LEU A 14 -1.94 7.80 -14.91
N THR A 15 -1.10 7.91 -13.88
CA THR A 15 -1.44 8.16 -12.46
C THR A 15 -2.23 9.47 -12.19
N LEU A 16 -2.75 10.14 -13.22
CA LEU A 16 -3.65 11.28 -13.08
C LEU A 16 -5.15 10.89 -13.08
N SER A 17 -5.49 9.64 -13.39
CA SER A 17 -6.85 9.14 -13.23
C SER A 17 -7.02 8.62 -11.81
N ASN A 18 -7.86 9.26 -11.02
CA ASN A 18 -8.30 8.85 -9.67
C ASN A 18 -9.11 7.54 -9.73
N ARG A 19 -8.56 6.48 -10.38
CA ARG A 19 -9.21 5.20 -10.60
C ARG A 19 -8.33 4.04 -10.13
N PHE A 20 -8.97 3.05 -9.57
CA PHE A 20 -8.34 1.81 -9.14
C PHE A 20 -8.20 0.86 -10.33
N GLU A 21 -6.97 0.49 -10.70
CA GLU A 21 -6.69 -0.46 -11.77
C GLU A 21 -6.41 -1.85 -11.20
N LEU A 22 -7.27 -2.79 -11.52
CA LEU A 22 -7.26 -4.14 -10.98
C LEU A 22 -7.01 -5.15 -12.09
N LEU A 23 -5.94 -5.96 -11.98
CA LEU A 23 -5.77 -7.16 -12.78
C LEU A 23 -6.64 -8.27 -12.20
N LEU A 24 -7.55 -8.78 -13.00
CA LEU A 24 -8.43 -9.90 -12.63
C LEU A 24 -7.81 -11.24 -13.04
N PHE A 25 -7.88 -12.23 -12.15
CA PHE A 25 -7.34 -13.57 -12.37
C PHE A 25 -8.13 -14.63 -11.60
N ARG A 26 -7.88 -15.89 -11.92
CA ARG A 26 -8.50 -17.04 -11.24
C ARG A 26 -7.46 -17.94 -10.59
N LEU A 27 -7.87 -18.55 -9.47
CA LEU A 27 -7.07 -19.48 -8.69
C LEU A 27 -7.64 -20.92 -8.72
N GLY A 28 -8.73 -21.13 -9.46
CA GLY A 28 -9.47 -22.37 -9.44
C GLY A 28 -10.65 -22.34 -8.47
N LYS A 29 -11.12 -23.52 -8.07
CA LYS A 29 -12.29 -23.68 -7.21
C LYS A 29 -11.88 -23.63 -5.74
N ALA A 30 -12.65 -22.91 -4.92
CA ALA A 30 -12.52 -22.98 -3.47
C ALA A 30 -13.05 -24.32 -2.94
N SER A 31 -12.54 -24.78 -1.78
CA SER A 31 -12.86 -26.11 -1.22
C SER A 31 -14.34 -26.33 -0.92
N GLN A 32 -15.16 -25.27 -0.87
CA GLN A 32 -16.60 -25.33 -0.56
C GLN A 32 -17.47 -24.73 -1.67
N SER A 33 -16.93 -24.48 -2.86
CA SER A 33 -17.64 -23.87 -3.99
C SER A 33 -17.31 -24.61 -5.28
N ASP A 34 -18.32 -24.83 -6.12
CA ASP A 34 -18.12 -25.33 -7.47
C ASP A 34 -17.75 -24.21 -8.47
N ALA A 35 -17.85 -22.95 -8.04
CA ALA A 35 -17.47 -21.80 -8.83
C ALA A 35 -15.99 -21.47 -8.66
N SER A 36 -15.36 -20.99 -9.73
CA SER A 36 -14.04 -20.36 -9.70
C SER A 36 -14.25 -18.86 -9.57
N GLU A 37 -14.00 -18.34 -8.38
CA GLU A 37 -14.19 -16.93 -8.08
C GLU A 37 -13.14 -16.05 -8.74
N LEU A 38 -13.46 -14.75 -8.90
CA LEU A 38 -12.53 -13.77 -9.39
C LEU A 38 -11.72 -13.17 -8.23
N TYR A 39 -10.42 -13.15 -8.43
CA TYR A 39 -9.47 -12.45 -7.60
C TYR A 39 -8.87 -11.27 -8.34
N GLY A 40 -8.37 -10.31 -7.61
CA GLY A 40 -7.73 -9.15 -8.19
C GLY A 40 -6.47 -8.74 -7.45
N ILE A 41 -5.54 -8.17 -8.18
CA ILE A 41 -4.36 -7.49 -7.64
C ILE A 41 -4.25 -6.11 -8.28
N ASN A 42 -3.91 -5.10 -7.47
CA ASN A 42 -3.65 -3.78 -8.00
C ASN A 42 -2.49 -3.82 -9.01
N VAL A 43 -2.72 -3.26 -10.20
CA VAL A 43 -1.74 -3.27 -11.30
C VAL A 43 -0.43 -2.60 -10.90
N PHE A 44 -0.46 -1.61 -10.02
CA PHE A 44 0.75 -0.97 -9.52
C PHE A 44 1.68 -1.90 -8.72
N LYS A 45 1.15 -2.99 -8.12
CA LYS A 45 1.96 -4.00 -7.43
C LYS A 45 2.61 -5.00 -8.38
N LEU A 46 2.22 -4.96 -9.68
CA LEU A 46 2.73 -5.85 -10.71
C LEU A 46 3.90 -5.23 -11.45
N ARG A 47 4.96 -5.99 -11.58
CA ARG A 47 6.10 -5.65 -12.42
C ARG A 47 5.93 -6.21 -13.83
N GLU A 48 5.44 -7.46 -13.91
CA GLU A 48 5.29 -8.14 -15.20
C GLU A 48 4.38 -9.38 -15.05
N ILE A 49 3.77 -9.82 -16.16
CA ILE A 49 2.97 -11.03 -16.26
C ILE A 49 3.61 -11.93 -17.30
N VAL A 50 3.98 -13.15 -16.93
CA VAL A 50 4.64 -14.08 -17.81
C VAL A 50 3.96 -15.46 -17.79
N PRO A 51 3.96 -16.24 -18.90
CA PRO A 51 3.59 -17.63 -18.88
C PRO A 51 4.46 -18.39 -17.90
N MET A 52 3.92 -19.42 -17.24
CA MET A 52 4.66 -20.29 -16.34
C MET A 52 5.88 -20.90 -17.07
N PRO A 53 7.11 -20.53 -16.73
CA PRO A 53 8.30 -21.16 -17.29
C PRO A 53 8.62 -22.46 -16.56
N ASN A 54 9.60 -23.20 -17.05
CA ASN A 54 10.20 -24.27 -16.27
C ASN A 54 10.86 -23.67 -15.01
N PHE A 55 10.60 -24.29 -13.86
CA PHE A 55 11.16 -23.84 -12.58
C PHE A 55 11.97 -24.94 -11.89
N THR A 56 12.97 -24.52 -11.14
CA THR A 56 13.81 -25.42 -10.32
C THR A 56 13.18 -25.58 -8.95
N ARG A 57 13.03 -26.80 -8.48
CA ARG A 57 12.53 -27.12 -7.14
C ARG A 57 13.68 -27.58 -6.25
N PRO A 58 14.22 -26.71 -5.38
CA PRO A 58 15.23 -27.09 -4.40
C PRO A 58 14.74 -28.18 -3.44
N ALA A 59 15.62 -29.06 -2.99
CA ALA A 59 15.28 -30.05 -1.98
C ALA A 59 14.90 -29.35 -0.66
N GLY A 60 13.83 -29.85 -0.01
CA GLY A 60 13.36 -29.31 1.27
C GLY A 60 12.44 -28.08 1.16
N ILE A 61 12.12 -27.62 -0.03
CA ILE A 61 11.15 -26.56 -0.23
C ILE A 61 9.77 -26.98 0.28
N ARG A 62 9.06 -26.10 0.94
CA ARG A 62 7.76 -26.37 1.54
C ARG A 62 6.66 -25.49 0.95
N PRO A 63 5.45 -25.98 0.79
CA PRO A 63 4.31 -25.15 0.40
C PRO A 63 4.17 -23.93 1.34
N PRO A 64 3.71 -22.78 0.82
CA PRO A 64 3.25 -22.55 -0.54
C PRO A 64 4.35 -22.23 -1.56
N LEU A 65 5.61 -22.34 -1.20
CA LEU A 65 6.72 -22.11 -2.11
C LEU A 65 6.84 -23.29 -3.09
N MET A 66 6.79 -23.01 -4.42
CA MET A 66 6.86 -24.02 -5.47
C MET A 66 8.29 -24.30 -5.93
N GLY A 67 9.13 -23.26 -6.01
CA GLY A 67 10.47 -23.33 -6.58
C GLY A 67 11.03 -21.95 -6.88
N MET A 68 12.02 -21.95 -7.79
CA MET A 68 12.71 -20.75 -8.25
C MET A 68 12.67 -20.71 -9.77
N VAL A 69 12.47 -19.53 -10.35
CA VAL A 69 12.58 -19.28 -11.78
C VAL A 69 13.69 -18.26 -12.06
N ASN A 70 14.29 -18.36 -13.24
CA ASN A 70 15.19 -17.32 -13.72
C ASN A 70 14.43 -16.49 -14.78
N ILE A 71 14.19 -15.22 -14.48
CA ILE A 71 13.55 -14.27 -15.39
C ILE A 71 14.49 -13.07 -15.52
N ARG A 72 14.96 -12.81 -16.75
CA ARG A 72 15.88 -11.70 -17.05
C ARG A 72 17.10 -11.68 -16.13
N ASP A 73 17.76 -12.83 -15.97
CA ASP A 73 18.94 -13.05 -15.12
C ASP A 73 18.71 -12.83 -13.61
N GLN A 74 17.45 -12.73 -13.19
CA GLN A 74 17.08 -12.63 -11.79
C GLN A 74 16.44 -13.94 -11.32
N ILE A 75 16.95 -14.51 -10.22
CA ILE A 75 16.37 -15.70 -9.59
C ILE A 75 15.24 -15.27 -8.67
N ILE A 76 14.01 -15.70 -9.00
CA ILE A 76 12.78 -15.26 -8.37
C ILE A 76 12.08 -16.46 -7.72
N PRO A 77 11.70 -16.40 -6.41
CA PRO A 77 10.88 -17.42 -5.79
C PRO A 77 9.46 -17.43 -6.36
N VAL A 78 8.89 -18.64 -6.53
CA VAL A 78 7.54 -18.86 -7.03
C VAL A 78 6.66 -19.36 -5.89
N ILE A 79 5.55 -18.66 -5.66
CA ILE A 79 4.57 -18.91 -4.62
C ILE A 79 3.29 -19.42 -5.27
N ASP A 80 2.75 -20.52 -4.78
CA ASP A 80 1.45 -21.06 -5.17
C ASP A 80 0.34 -20.22 -4.52
N LEU A 81 -0.22 -19.27 -5.28
CA LEU A 81 -1.25 -18.39 -4.77
C LEU A 81 -2.59 -19.12 -4.56
N ALA A 82 -2.85 -20.15 -5.37
CA ALA A 82 -4.05 -20.99 -5.20
C ALA A 82 -4.00 -21.74 -3.86
N ALA A 83 -2.86 -22.35 -3.54
CA ALA A 83 -2.67 -23.03 -2.25
C ALA A 83 -2.79 -22.07 -1.07
N VAL A 84 -2.26 -20.84 -1.19
CA VAL A 84 -2.40 -19.78 -0.16
C VAL A 84 -3.87 -19.40 0.05
N ALA A 85 -4.64 -19.25 -1.04
CA ALA A 85 -6.06 -18.88 -0.98
C ALA A 85 -6.99 -20.06 -0.65
N GLY A 86 -6.47 -21.30 -0.55
CA GLY A 86 -7.27 -22.50 -0.32
C GLY A 86 -8.08 -22.94 -1.56
N CYS A 87 -7.58 -22.61 -2.75
CA CYS A 87 -8.18 -22.97 -4.03
C CYS A 87 -7.46 -24.14 -4.69
N THR A 88 -8.17 -24.85 -5.55
CA THR A 88 -7.63 -25.93 -6.37
C THR A 88 -7.78 -25.58 -7.84
N PRO A 89 -6.66 -25.33 -8.57
CA PRO A 89 -6.70 -25.04 -9.99
C PRO A 89 -7.29 -26.19 -10.80
N SER A 90 -8.20 -25.91 -11.72
CA SER A 90 -8.82 -26.90 -12.60
C SER A 90 -7.92 -27.27 -13.79
N ASN A 91 -7.15 -26.30 -14.28
CA ASN A 91 -6.29 -26.43 -15.47
C ASN A 91 -4.78 -26.24 -15.12
N GLY A 92 -4.43 -26.36 -13.82
CA GLY A 92 -3.08 -26.11 -13.35
C GLY A 92 -2.74 -24.62 -13.25
N LEU A 93 -1.52 -24.32 -12.77
CA LEU A 93 -1.01 -22.97 -12.65
C LEU A 93 -0.21 -22.62 -13.90
N ASN A 94 -0.68 -21.67 -14.70
CA ASN A 94 -0.17 -21.42 -16.05
C ASN A 94 0.51 -20.08 -16.22
N ILE A 95 0.33 -19.16 -15.26
CA ILE A 95 0.80 -17.77 -15.35
C ILE A 95 1.49 -17.37 -14.06
N LEU A 96 2.56 -16.60 -14.18
CA LEU A 96 3.23 -15.93 -13.06
C LEU A 96 2.91 -14.44 -13.07
N LEU A 97 2.44 -13.95 -11.94
CA LEU A 97 2.36 -12.53 -11.62
C LEU A 97 3.64 -12.14 -10.88
N ILE A 98 4.52 -11.41 -11.54
CA ILE A 98 5.77 -10.93 -10.95
C ILE A 98 5.47 -9.64 -10.19
N THR A 99 5.77 -9.62 -8.90
CA THR A 99 5.59 -8.46 -8.04
C THR A 99 6.91 -8.04 -7.43
N GLU A 100 7.04 -6.77 -7.10
CA GLU A 100 8.14 -6.25 -6.30
C GLU A 100 7.59 -5.72 -4.99
N TYR A 101 8.20 -6.17 -3.89
CA TYR A 101 7.79 -5.81 -2.55
C TYR A 101 9.01 -5.68 -1.64
N ALA A 102 9.15 -4.56 -0.94
CA ALA A 102 10.29 -4.31 -0.06
C ALA A 102 11.64 -4.57 -0.76
N ARG A 103 11.79 -4.11 -2.00
CA ARG A 103 12.99 -4.34 -2.87
C ARG A 103 13.27 -5.81 -3.17
N SER A 104 12.34 -6.70 -2.87
CA SER A 104 12.42 -8.13 -3.20
C SER A 104 11.43 -8.45 -4.31
N VAL A 105 11.87 -9.22 -5.29
CA VAL A 105 11.04 -9.66 -6.41
C VAL A 105 10.58 -11.09 -6.17
N GLN A 106 9.29 -11.35 -6.31
CA GLN A 106 8.66 -12.66 -6.18
C GLN A 106 7.60 -12.87 -7.26
N ALA A 107 7.28 -14.13 -7.51
CA ALA A 107 6.28 -14.53 -8.48
C ALA A 107 5.14 -15.27 -7.79
N PHE A 108 3.91 -14.88 -8.09
CA PHE A 108 2.71 -15.60 -7.68
C PHE A 108 2.17 -16.40 -8.86
N ALA A 109 2.05 -17.71 -8.66
CA ALA A 109 1.49 -18.62 -9.66
C ALA A 109 -0.04 -18.62 -9.58
N VAL A 110 -0.70 -18.35 -10.71
CA VAL A 110 -2.16 -18.32 -10.86
C VAL A 110 -2.62 -19.24 -11.99
N GLU A 111 -3.91 -19.65 -11.97
CA GLU A 111 -4.47 -20.51 -13.02
C GLU A 111 -4.60 -19.77 -14.35
N SER A 112 -5.23 -18.61 -14.34
CA SER A 112 -5.45 -17.78 -15.53
C SER A 112 -5.55 -16.30 -15.16
N VAL A 113 -5.25 -15.44 -16.14
CA VAL A 113 -5.49 -14.00 -16.10
C VAL A 113 -6.65 -13.69 -17.03
N GLU A 114 -7.58 -12.87 -16.60
CA GLU A 114 -8.75 -12.46 -17.38
C GLU A 114 -8.45 -11.13 -18.10
N ASN A 115 -8.62 -10.02 -17.42
CA ASN A 115 -8.42 -8.68 -17.96
C ASN A 115 -7.98 -7.70 -16.88
N ILE A 116 -7.62 -6.49 -17.29
CA ILE A 116 -7.46 -5.37 -16.38
C ILE A 116 -8.73 -4.53 -16.45
N THR A 117 -9.31 -4.25 -15.27
CA THR A 117 -10.48 -3.38 -15.16
C THR A 117 -10.13 -2.09 -14.41
N ARG A 118 -10.81 -1.01 -14.76
CA ARG A 118 -10.69 0.30 -14.13
C ARG A 118 -11.95 0.60 -13.36
N LEU A 119 -11.83 0.76 -12.07
CA LEU A 119 -12.93 0.96 -11.14
C LEU A 119 -12.81 2.34 -10.48
N ASP A 120 -13.94 2.94 -10.20
CA ASP A 120 -13.98 4.09 -9.32
C ASP A 120 -13.82 3.62 -7.87
N TRP A 121 -13.19 4.44 -7.03
CA TRP A 121 -12.96 4.08 -5.62
C TRP A 121 -14.25 3.77 -4.85
N THR A 122 -15.40 4.27 -5.30
CA THR A 122 -16.71 3.96 -4.73
C THR A 122 -17.15 2.51 -4.94
N GLN A 123 -16.52 1.80 -5.90
CA GLN A 123 -16.79 0.39 -6.19
C GLN A 123 -15.89 -0.56 -5.37
N ILE A 124 -14.94 -0.01 -4.59
CA ILE A 124 -14.00 -0.78 -3.77
C ILE A 124 -14.40 -0.65 -2.30
N HIS A 125 -14.72 -1.78 -1.68
CA HIS A 125 -15.17 -1.85 -0.30
C HIS A 125 -14.16 -2.61 0.56
N THR A 126 -13.85 -2.10 1.76
CA THR A 126 -12.94 -2.77 2.68
C THR A 126 -13.50 -4.12 3.12
N ALA A 127 -12.68 -5.16 3.13
CA ALA A 127 -13.08 -6.52 3.49
C ALA A 127 -13.07 -6.77 5.01
N GLU A 128 -12.43 -5.93 5.83
CA GLU A 128 -12.23 -6.16 7.27
C GLU A 128 -13.51 -6.49 8.05
N LYS A 129 -14.66 -6.00 7.60
CA LYS A 129 -15.97 -6.21 8.25
C LYS A 129 -16.84 -7.28 7.57
N ALA A 130 -16.51 -7.68 6.35
CA ALA A 130 -17.39 -8.49 5.50
C ALA A 130 -16.91 -9.92 5.27
N VAL A 131 -15.60 -10.15 5.29
CA VAL A 131 -15.00 -11.44 4.93
C VAL A 131 -13.93 -11.85 5.93
N ASN A 132 -14.01 -13.03 6.50
CA ASN A 132 -12.94 -13.63 7.33
C ASN A 132 -11.73 -14.12 6.50
N GLY A 133 -11.48 -13.52 5.35
CA GLY A 133 -10.37 -13.86 4.47
C GLY A 133 -9.07 -13.22 4.94
N LYS A 134 -8.12 -14.02 5.42
CA LYS A 134 -6.82 -13.56 5.95
C LYS A 134 -6.02 -12.70 4.96
N TYR A 135 -6.20 -12.95 3.65
CA TYR A 135 -5.40 -12.38 2.58
C TYR A 135 -6.22 -11.51 1.61
N ILE A 136 -7.34 -10.96 2.07
CA ILE A 136 -8.20 -10.09 1.26
C ILE A 136 -8.30 -8.73 1.94
N THR A 137 -7.88 -7.67 1.22
CA THR A 137 -8.00 -6.28 1.70
C THR A 137 -9.35 -5.69 1.39
N SER A 138 -9.87 -5.98 0.21
CA SER A 138 -11.07 -5.31 -0.32
C SER A 138 -11.88 -6.23 -1.22
N ILE A 139 -13.14 -5.84 -1.44
CA ILE A 139 -14.02 -6.44 -2.43
C ILE A 139 -14.31 -5.38 -3.50
N ALA A 140 -14.06 -5.71 -4.75
CA ALA A 140 -14.33 -4.87 -5.90
C ALA A 140 -15.64 -5.26 -6.55
N CYS A 141 -16.56 -4.30 -6.73
CA CYS A 141 -17.79 -4.45 -7.52
C CYS A 141 -17.46 -4.14 -8.98
N LEU A 142 -17.55 -5.13 -9.86
CA LEU A 142 -17.12 -4.99 -11.26
C LEU A 142 -18.16 -4.34 -12.16
N ASP A 143 -19.43 -4.33 -11.75
CA ASP A 143 -20.54 -3.75 -12.50
C ASP A 143 -21.11 -2.53 -11.80
N ASP A 144 -21.58 -1.54 -12.58
CA ASP A 144 -22.22 -0.33 -12.07
C ASP A 144 -23.65 -0.60 -11.51
N HIS A 145 -24.20 -1.78 -11.73
CA HIS A 145 -25.54 -2.15 -11.28
C HIS A 145 -25.49 -2.93 -9.98
N GLN A 146 -26.12 -2.42 -8.93
CA GLN A 146 -26.22 -3.03 -7.60
C GLN A 146 -26.88 -4.41 -7.56
N GLU A 147 -27.44 -4.89 -8.66
CA GLU A 147 -28.12 -6.17 -8.76
C GLU A 147 -27.22 -7.31 -9.30
N SER A 148 -26.02 -7.03 -9.76
CA SER A 148 -25.09 -8.04 -10.24
C SER A 148 -24.12 -8.46 -9.12
N ASN A 149 -24.01 -9.77 -8.87
CA ASN A 149 -23.04 -10.35 -7.94
C ASN A 149 -21.65 -10.53 -8.60
N ASN A 150 -21.26 -9.63 -9.51
CA ASN A 150 -19.96 -9.72 -10.17
C ASN A 150 -18.90 -9.03 -9.29
N LEU A 151 -18.35 -9.79 -8.37
CA LEU A 151 -17.40 -9.34 -7.36
C LEU A 151 -16.02 -9.94 -7.62
N ALA A 152 -14.98 -9.18 -7.29
CA ALA A 152 -13.61 -9.69 -7.24
C ALA A 152 -13.01 -9.44 -5.85
N MET A 153 -12.30 -10.43 -5.33
CA MET A 153 -11.60 -10.35 -4.05
C MET A 153 -10.18 -9.81 -4.28
N VAL A 154 -9.88 -8.64 -3.70
CA VAL A 154 -8.56 -7.99 -3.84
C VAL A 154 -7.59 -8.63 -2.85
N ILE A 155 -6.51 -9.23 -3.38
CA ILE A 155 -5.51 -10.00 -2.62
C ILE A 155 -4.52 -9.05 -1.92
N ASP A 156 -4.28 -9.33 -0.63
CA ASP A 156 -3.20 -8.73 0.16
C ASP A 156 -1.89 -9.50 -0.03
N VAL A 157 -1.13 -9.12 -1.05
CA VAL A 157 0.18 -9.75 -1.32
C VAL A 157 1.20 -9.44 -0.22
N GLU A 158 1.05 -8.32 0.49
CA GLU A 158 1.93 -7.91 1.58
C GLU A 158 1.77 -8.83 2.78
N GLN A 159 0.52 -9.12 3.16
CA GLN A 159 0.22 -10.08 4.23
C GLN A 159 0.71 -11.48 3.87
N ILE A 160 0.52 -11.91 2.61
CA ILE A 160 1.00 -13.23 2.15
C ILE A 160 2.51 -13.33 2.29
N LEU A 161 3.24 -12.33 1.82
CA LEU A 161 4.71 -12.32 1.88
C LEU A 161 5.22 -12.26 3.32
N TYR A 162 4.57 -11.48 4.17
CA TYR A 162 4.88 -11.43 5.60
C TYR A 162 4.77 -12.81 6.25
N ASP A 163 3.72 -13.55 5.96
CA ASP A 163 3.50 -14.88 6.54
C ASP A 163 4.47 -15.95 6.03
N ILE A 164 4.90 -15.85 4.77
CA ILE A 164 5.79 -16.82 4.14
C ILE A 164 7.27 -16.55 4.50
N THR A 165 7.64 -15.29 4.74
CA THR A 165 9.02 -14.87 5.02
C THR A 165 9.19 -14.11 6.33
N PRO A 166 8.77 -14.68 7.48
CA PRO A 166 8.74 -13.94 8.76
C PRO A 166 10.14 -13.51 9.26
N SER A 167 11.20 -14.19 8.86
CA SER A 167 12.57 -13.95 9.37
C SER A 167 13.19 -12.64 8.90
N ASN A 168 12.72 -12.05 7.80
CA ASN A 168 13.26 -10.79 7.28
C ASN A 168 12.73 -9.54 8.01
N HIS A 169 11.58 -9.65 8.68
CA HIS A 169 10.88 -8.50 9.26
C HIS A 169 11.31 -8.16 10.69
N ASP A 170 11.71 -9.17 11.49
CA ASP A 170 12.16 -8.95 12.87
C ASP A 170 13.57 -8.33 12.98
N LEU A 171 14.40 -8.47 11.95
CA LEU A 171 15.76 -7.94 11.93
C LEU A 171 15.76 -6.40 11.78
N HIS A 172 14.80 -5.83 11.08
CA HIS A 172 14.73 -4.39 10.85
C HIS A 172 14.17 -3.60 12.06
N ALA A 173 13.36 -4.24 12.90
CA ALA A 173 12.79 -3.58 14.09
C ALA A 173 13.78 -3.42 15.26
N LYS A 174 14.88 -4.19 15.28
CA LYS A 174 15.85 -4.19 16.40
C LYS A 174 16.91 -3.11 16.34
N ALA A 175 17.00 -2.31 15.29
CA ALA A 175 18.12 -1.40 15.03
C ALA A 175 17.73 0.10 15.04
N LEU A 176 16.63 0.49 15.65
CA LEU A 176 16.32 1.91 15.80
C LEU A 176 17.28 2.55 16.82
N ASN A 177 18.20 3.38 16.34
CA ASN A 177 18.92 4.29 17.21
C ASN A 177 17.92 5.24 17.87
N PRO A 178 17.98 5.47 19.19
CA PRO A 178 17.10 6.40 19.87
C PRO A 178 17.27 7.80 19.27
N ARG A 179 16.24 8.28 18.58
CA ARG A 179 16.17 9.63 18.01
C ARG A 179 15.09 10.40 18.75
N LYS A 180 15.37 11.67 19.05
CA LYS A 180 14.35 12.57 19.57
C LYS A 180 13.76 13.35 18.42
N PHE A 181 12.46 13.19 18.20
CA PHE A 181 11.70 13.97 17.24
C PHE A 181 11.13 15.21 17.91
N ASN A 182 11.26 16.36 17.24
CA ASN A 182 10.72 17.62 17.76
C ASN A 182 9.22 17.69 17.42
N ILE A 183 8.40 17.06 18.27
CA ILE A 183 6.94 17.04 18.13
C ILE A 183 6.34 17.88 19.24
N LYS A 184 5.39 18.74 18.90
CA LYS A 184 4.68 19.54 19.88
C LYS A 184 3.91 18.64 20.88
N PRO A 185 3.90 18.99 22.18
CA PRO A 185 3.14 18.21 23.16
C PRO A 185 1.66 18.12 22.77
N GLY A 186 1.14 16.89 22.73
CA GLY A 186 -0.25 16.61 22.34
C GLY A 186 -0.50 16.47 20.84
N ALA A 187 0.49 16.74 19.99
CA ALA A 187 0.37 16.47 18.56
C ALA A 187 0.54 14.97 18.25
N THR A 188 -0.22 14.49 17.27
CA THR A 188 -0.22 13.08 16.85
C THR A 188 0.07 12.93 15.37
N ALA A 189 0.65 11.81 14.96
CA ALA A 189 0.69 11.42 13.57
C ALA A 189 -0.66 10.83 13.15
N ILE A 190 -1.15 11.19 11.96
CA ILE A 190 -2.30 10.53 11.31
C ILE A 190 -1.74 9.58 10.26
N VAL A 191 -2.10 8.30 10.38
CA VAL A 191 -1.61 7.24 9.49
C VAL A 191 -2.79 6.68 8.71
N ALA A 192 -2.64 6.58 7.39
CA ALA A 192 -3.57 5.91 6.50
C ALA A 192 -2.86 4.75 5.78
N GLU A 193 -3.32 3.51 6.00
CA GLU A 193 -2.71 2.29 5.48
C GLU A 193 -3.74 1.16 5.50
N ASP A 194 -4.05 0.55 4.35
CA ASP A 194 -5.06 -0.50 4.24
C ASP A 194 -4.51 -1.90 4.60
N SER A 195 -3.22 -2.15 4.32
CA SER A 195 -2.59 -3.41 4.71
C SER A 195 -2.44 -3.51 6.23
N LYS A 196 -3.05 -4.55 6.80
CA LYS A 196 -3.00 -4.81 8.25
C LYS A 196 -1.57 -4.99 8.77
N VAL A 197 -0.71 -5.64 7.97
CA VAL A 197 0.70 -5.87 8.32
C VAL A 197 1.48 -4.57 8.30
N ALA A 198 1.38 -3.81 7.20
CA ALA A 198 2.07 -2.54 7.06
C ALA A 198 1.62 -1.57 8.17
N ARG A 199 0.32 -1.51 8.46
CA ARG A 199 -0.25 -0.70 9.53
C ARG A 199 0.31 -1.09 10.91
N ALA A 200 0.39 -2.39 11.23
CA ALA A 200 1.00 -2.87 12.48
C ALA A 200 2.50 -2.55 12.58
N MET A 201 3.23 -2.61 11.47
CA MET A 201 4.65 -2.24 11.44
C MET A 201 4.85 -0.73 11.61
N LEU A 202 4.02 0.09 10.99
CA LEU A 202 4.03 1.55 11.20
C LEU A 202 3.72 1.91 12.64
N GLU A 203 2.74 1.27 13.27
CA GLU A 203 2.41 1.46 14.68
C GLU A 203 3.62 1.16 15.59
N LYS A 204 4.26 0.00 15.38
CA LYS A 204 5.48 -0.37 16.14
C LYS A 204 6.62 0.61 15.89
N GLY A 205 6.84 1.01 14.64
CA GLY A 205 7.90 1.95 14.26
C GLY A 205 7.69 3.33 14.90
N LEU A 206 6.50 3.91 14.78
CA LEU A 206 6.16 5.20 15.36
C LEU A 206 6.22 5.17 16.89
N LYS A 207 5.76 4.09 17.51
CA LYS A 207 5.89 3.88 18.96
C LYS A 207 7.34 3.81 19.41
N ALA A 208 8.21 3.14 18.66
CA ALA A 208 9.64 3.06 18.96
C ALA A 208 10.36 4.43 18.78
N MET A 209 9.79 5.32 17.97
CA MET A 209 10.22 6.70 17.79
C MET A 209 9.59 7.69 18.80
N ASP A 210 8.77 7.21 19.74
CA ASP A 210 8.00 8.02 20.70
C ASP A 210 7.06 9.03 19.99
N ILE A 211 6.50 8.65 18.84
CA ILE A 211 5.55 9.44 18.05
C ILE A 211 4.14 8.89 18.29
N PRO A 212 3.26 9.61 19.00
CA PRO A 212 1.86 9.22 19.13
C PRO A 212 1.19 9.16 17.75
N ALA A 213 0.42 8.10 17.46
CA ALA A 213 -0.19 7.91 16.16
C ALA A 213 -1.66 7.47 16.27
N GLN A 214 -2.48 7.90 15.30
CA GLN A 214 -3.83 7.42 15.07
C GLN A 214 -3.85 6.77 13.69
N LEU A 215 -4.26 5.48 13.65
CA LEU A 215 -4.20 4.67 12.45
C LEU A 215 -5.60 4.52 11.85
N HIS A 216 -5.68 4.66 10.53
CA HIS A 216 -6.88 4.57 9.73
C HIS A 216 -6.67 3.59 8.58
N VAL A 217 -7.73 2.90 8.16
CA VAL A 217 -7.67 1.85 7.13
C VAL A 217 -7.75 2.44 5.73
N THR A 218 -8.34 3.63 5.59
CA THR A 218 -8.53 4.29 4.30
C THR A 218 -8.10 5.75 4.35
N GLY A 219 -7.75 6.31 3.20
CA GLY A 219 -7.49 7.75 3.10
C GLY A 219 -8.71 8.59 3.44
N LYS A 220 -9.94 8.06 3.24
CA LYS A 220 -11.18 8.74 3.59
C LYS A 220 -11.35 8.85 5.11
N GLU A 221 -11.16 7.76 5.86
CA GLU A 221 -11.20 7.80 7.33
C GLU A 221 -10.16 8.79 7.89
N ALA A 222 -8.94 8.76 7.34
CA ALA A 222 -7.89 9.70 7.72
C ALA A 222 -8.27 11.15 7.41
N TRP A 223 -8.87 11.41 6.24
CA TRP A 223 -9.34 12.73 5.87
C TRP A 223 -10.43 13.25 6.81
N GLU A 224 -11.45 12.45 7.11
CA GLU A 224 -12.53 12.80 8.05
C GLU A 224 -11.96 13.13 9.44
N LYS A 225 -10.96 12.37 9.89
CA LYS A 225 -10.28 12.65 11.16
C LYS A 225 -9.49 13.96 11.13
N ILE A 226 -8.77 14.23 10.05
CA ILE A 226 -8.02 15.49 9.85
C ILE A 226 -8.98 16.69 9.87
N GLU A 227 -10.12 16.59 9.17
CA GLU A 227 -11.12 17.65 9.17
C GLU A 227 -11.70 17.92 10.58
N LEU A 228 -11.99 16.85 11.32
CA LEU A 228 -12.47 16.98 12.70
C LEU A 228 -11.45 17.70 13.59
N ILE A 229 -10.16 17.32 13.50
CA ILE A 229 -9.08 17.96 14.25
C ILE A 229 -8.93 19.43 13.81
N ALA A 230 -9.07 19.73 12.52
CA ALA A 230 -8.99 21.10 12.02
C ALA A 230 -10.13 21.99 12.55
N GLN A 231 -11.34 21.44 12.65
CA GLN A 231 -12.47 22.13 13.28
C GLN A 231 -12.24 22.40 14.76
N GLN A 232 -11.73 21.42 15.52
CA GLN A 232 -11.38 21.58 16.92
C GLN A 232 -10.29 22.62 17.12
N ALA A 233 -9.24 22.60 16.31
CA ALA A 233 -8.16 23.58 16.35
C ALA A 233 -8.67 25.01 16.09
N ALA A 234 -9.60 25.18 15.14
CA ALA A 234 -10.22 26.46 14.87
C ALA A 234 -11.06 26.97 16.05
N GLN A 235 -11.81 26.09 16.73
CA GLN A 235 -12.58 26.44 17.92
C GLN A 235 -11.69 26.86 19.10
N GLU A 236 -10.52 26.24 19.22
CA GLU A 236 -9.52 26.56 20.25
C GLU A 236 -8.63 27.73 19.89
N GLY A 237 -8.71 28.22 18.66
CA GLY A 237 -7.87 29.34 18.18
C GLY A 237 -6.39 28.98 18.01
N VAL A 238 -6.07 27.68 17.78
CA VAL A 238 -4.71 27.18 17.61
C VAL A 238 -4.48 26.66 16.18
N PRO A 239 -3.24 26.70 15.67
CA PRO A 239 -2.92 26.09 14.37
C PRO A 239 -3.15 24.58 14.40
N VAL A 240 -3.60 23.98 13.27
CA VAL A 240 -3.78 22.53 13.16
C VAL A 240 -2.47 21.77 13.36
N SER A 241 -1.33 22.38 12.98
CA SER A 241 0.01 21.84 13.22
C SER A 241 0.39 21.66 14.70
N ASP A 242 -0.39 22.22 15.62
CA ASP A 242 -0.22 21.97 17.07
C ASP A 242 -0.91 20.70 17.53
N LYS A 243 -1.79 20.13 16.68
CA LYS A 243 -2.53 18.89 16.96
C LYS A 243 -2.12 17.73 16.05
N ILE A 244 -1.69 18.02 14.83
CA ILE A 244 -1.21 17.02 13.86
C ILE A 244 0.27 17.26 13.60
N ALA A 245 1.11 16.31 14.01
CA ALA A 245 2.56 16.37 13.80
C ALA A 245 2.95 16.10 12.34
N LEU A 246 2.35 15.06 11.75
CA LEU A 246 2.52 14.67 10.35
C LEU A 246 1.37 13.76 9.91
N VAL A 247 1.22 13.63 8.60
CA VAL A 247 0.40 12.59 7.97
C VAL A 247 1.32 11.62 7.27
N LEU A 248 1.11 10.32 7.52
CA LEU A 248 1.80 9.22 6.85
C LEU A 248 0.75 8.43 6.09
N THR A 249 0.89 8.29 4.78
CA THR A 249 -0.14 7.67 3.94
C THR A 249 0.44 6.68 2.96
N ASP A 250 -0.20 5.52 2.82
CA ASP A 250 -0.01 4.68 1.64
C ASP A 250 -0.59 5.39 0.41
N LEU A 251 -0.15 4.97 -0.77
CA LEU A 251 -0.69 5.44 -2.05
C LEU A 251 -1.97 4.72 -2.43
N GLU A 252 -2.03 3.42 -2.21
CA GLU A 252 -3.03 2.51 -2.76
C GLU A 252 -4.01 2.05 -1.69
N MET A 253 -5.01 2.86 -1.42
CA MET A 253 -6.04 2.54 -0.43
C MET A 253 -7.45 2.62 -1.03
N PRO A 254 -8.39 1.79 -0.54
CA PRO A 254 -9.80 1.91 -0.92
C PRO A 254 -10.41 3.25 -0.51
N GLU A 255 -11.49 3.64 -1.17
CA GLU A 255 -12.31 4.85 -0.95
C GLU A 255 -11.59 6.18 -1.24
N MET A 256 -10.34 6.36 -0.82
CA MET A 256 -9.51 7.52 -1.13
C MET A 256 -8.04 7.10 -1.13
N ASP A 257 -7.37 7.28 -2.26
CA ASP A 257 -5.94 7.05 -2.43
C ASP A 257 -5.07 8.12 -1.74
N GLY A 258 -3.79 7.80 -1.52
CA GLY A 258 -2.85 8.69 -0.85
C GLY A 258 -2.49 9.94 -1.65
N PHE A 259 -2.57 9.90 -2.98
CA PHE A 259 -2.37 11.09 -3.81
C PHE A 259 -3.50 12.10 -3.61
N THR A 260 -4.75 11.60 -3.61
CA THR A 260 -5.94 12.43 -3.36
C THR A 260 -5.92 13.01 -1.95
N LEU A 261 -5.59 12.20 -0.93
CA LEU A 261 -5.44 12.66 0.44
C LEU A 261 -4.37 13.75 0.56
N THR A 262 -3.17 13.52 0.00
CA THR A 262 -2.06 14.49 -0.01
C THR A 262 -2.47 15.79 -0.68
N ARG A 263 -3.08 15.72 -1.87
CA ARG A 263 -3.55 16.89 -2.60
C ARG A 263 -4.57 17.70 -1.81
N LYS A 264 -5.55 17.04 -1.18
CA LYS A 264 -6.55 17.71 -0.33
C LYS A 264 -5.87 18.47 0.82
N ILE A 265 -4.93 17.84 1.52
CA ILE A 265 -4.18 18.46 2.61
C ILE A 265 -3.38 19.67 2.11
N LYS A 266 -2.65 19.52 1.00
CA LYS A 266 -1.74 20.57 0.49
C LYS A 266 -2.47 21.73 -0.18
N THR A 267 -3.69 21.55 -0.65
CA THR A 267 -4.52 22.60 -1.24
C THR A 267 -5.38 23.36 -0.22
N ASP A 268 -5.67 22.76 0.94
CA ASP A 268 -6.43 23.44 2.01
C ASP A 268 -5.53 24.46 2.76
N PRO A 269 -5.89 25.75 2.78
CA PRO A 269 -5.10 26.78 3.48
C PRO A 269 -4.86 26.50 4.97
N ARG A 270 -5.78 25.77 5.64
CA ARG A 270 -5.70 25.40 7.06
C ARG A 270 -4.69 24.27 7.30
N LEU A 271 -4.52 23.37 6.30
CA LEU A 271 -3.83 22.09 6.42
C LEU A 271 -2.48 22.05 5.69
N ARG A 272 -2.25 22.93 4.70
CA ARG A 272 -1.07 22.90 3.81
C ARG A 272 0.27 22.88 4.53
N ASN A 273 0.31 23.36 5.76
CA ASN A 273 1.50 23.38 6.61
C ASN A 273 1.69 22.07 7.40
N ILE A 274 0.81 21.09 7.29
CA ILE A 274 0.99 19.76 7.87
C ILE A 274 1.95 18.98 6.98
N PRO A 275 3.04 18.41 7.53
CA PRO A 275 3.92 17.52 6.79
C PRO A 275 3.17 16.28 6.30
N VAL A 276 3.39 15.87 5.03
CA VAL A 276 2.84 14.63 4.48
C VAL A 276 3.98 13.78 3.94
N VAL A 277 4.10 12.56 4.45
CA VAL A 277 5.06 11.55 4.02
C VAL A 277 4.27 10.41 3.37
N ILE A 278 4.66 10.04 2.16
CA ILE A 278 4.11 8.90 1.45
C ILE A 278 4.93 7.67 1.79
N HIS A 279 4.25 6.58 2.11
CA HIS A 279 4.82 5.28 2.45
C HIS A 279 4.22 4.24 1.51
N SER A 280 5.00 3.74 0.54
CA SER A 280 4.46 2.86 -0.51
C SER A 280 5.39 1.70 -0.83
N SER A 281 4.82 0.59 -1.30
CA SER A 281 5.55 -0.57 -1.80
C SER A 281 6.17 -0.33 -3.18
N LEU A 282 5.75 0.73 -3.88
CA LEU A 282 6.25 1.07 -5.20
C LEU A 282 7.70 1.54 -5.13
N SER A 283 8.58 0.93 -5.92
CA SER A 283 9.97 1.34 -6.09
C SER A 283 10.19 1.84 -7.53
N GLY A 284 10.97 2.92 -7.70
CA GLY A 284 11.38 3.40 -9.01
C GLY A 284 11.21 4.90 -9.25
N ASN A 285 12.00 5.45 -10.20
CA ASN A 285 12.08 6.87 -10.53
C ASN A 285 10.75 7.46 -11.04
N ALA A 286 9.90 6.65 -11.68
CA ALA A 286 8.58 7.10 -12.15
C ALA A 286 7.67 7.57 -11.03
N ASN A 287 7.80 7.00 -9.83
CA ASN A 287 7.00 7.37 -8.68
C ASN A 287 7.47 8.67 -8.03
N GLU A 288 8.77 8.99 -8.07
CA GLU A 288 9.29 10.26 -7.56
C GLU A 288 8.67 11.46 -8.27
N ASP A 289 8.47 11.39 -9.57
CA ASP A 289 7.84 12.47 -10.34
C ASP A 289 6.36 12.68 -9.96
N HIS A 290 5.64 11.61 -9.63
CA HIS A 290 4.25 11.70 -9.18
C HIS A 290 4.15 12.26 -7.76
N ILE A 291 5.05 11.85 -6.87
CA ILE A 291 5.14 12.35 -5.51
C ILE A 291 5.42 13.85 -5.50
N ARG A 292 6.32 14.31 -6.37
CA ARG A 292 6.61 15.73 -6.56
C ARG A 292 5.39 16.52 -7.05
N LYS A 293 4.57 15.94 -7.94
CA LYS A 293 3.36 16.59 -8.48
C LYS A 293 2.28 16.86 -7.42
N VAL A 294 2.18 16.05 -6.36
CA VAL A 294 1.22 16.27 -5.28
C VAL A 294 1.79 17.06 -4.10
N ASN A 295 3.04 17.54 -4.20
CA ASN A 295 3.73 18.30 -3.15
C ASN A 295 3.84 17.56 -1.82
N ALA A 296 4.01 16.23 -1.83
CA ALA A 296 4.38 15.50 -0.63
C ALA A 296 5.75 15.97 -0.11
N ASP A 297 5.93 15.93 1.21
CA ASP A 297 7.16 16.42 1.84
C ASP A 297 8.25 15.36 1.94
N GLY A 298 7.86 14.10 1.89
CA GLY A 298 8.76 12.96 1.94
C GLY A 298 8.14 11.71 1.31
N TYR A 299 9.02 10.77 0.98
CA TYR A 299 8.67 9.44 0.49
C TYR A 299 9.54 8.40 1.15
N VAL A 300 8.94 7.25 1.47
CA VAL A 300 9.63 6.10 2.06
C VAL A 300 9.09 4.82 1.44
N ALA A 301 9.99 3.92 1.06
CA ALA A 301 9.59 2.57 0.70
C ALA A 301 9.04 1.82 1.92
N LYS A 302 8.00 1.01 1.74
CA LYS A 302 7.44 0.19 2.81
C LYS A 302 8.52 -0.72 3.41
N PHE A 303 8.42 -0.93 4.73
CA PHE A 303 9.26 -1.84 5.54
C PHE A 303 10.71 -1.39 5.80
N GLU A 304 11.07 -0.17 5.42
CA GLU A 304 12.38 0.42 5.72
C GLU A 304 12.30 1.37 6.93
N ILE A 305 12.18 0.83 8.14
CA ILE A 305 11.94 1.60 9.37
C ILE A 305 13.04 2.66 9.63
N ASN A 306 14.30 2.35 9.31
CA ASN A 306 15.40 3.30 9.47
C ASN A 306 15.31 4.47 8.47
N GLU A 307 14.88 4.19 7.25
CA GLU A 307 14.63 5.20 6.23
C GLU A 307 13.43 6.06 6.63
N LEU A 308 12.34 5.44 7.09
CA LEU A 308 11.17 6.11 7.64
C LEU A 308 11.56 7.11 8.75
N ALA A 309 12.35 6.66 9.72
CA ALA A 309 12.81 7.52 10.80
C ALA A 309 13.63 8.72 10.29
N SER A 310 14.50 8.49 9.30
CA SER A 310 15.33 9.55 8.70
C SER A 310 14.49 10.57 7.92
N VAL A 311 13.51 10.11 7.15
CA VAL A 311 12.62 10.99 6.37
C VAL A 311 11.71 11.78 7.30
N ILE A 312 11.13 11.16 8.32
CA ILE A 312 10.30 11.86 9.32
C ILE A 312 11.13 12.96 10.00
N GLU A 313 12.36 12.66 10.41
CA GLU A 313 13.26 13.64 11.04
C GLU A 313 13.53 14.84 10.13
N GLN A 314 13.90 14.60 8.86
CA GLN A 314 14.14 15.65 7.88
C GLN A 314 12.91 16.53 7.66
N VAL A 315 11.75 15.90 7.52
CA VAL A 315 10.49 16.59 7.26
C VAL A 315 10.07 17.43 8.47
N LEU A 316 10.10 16.88 9.68
CA LEU A 316 9.76 17.63 10.90
C LEU A 316 10.72 18.81 11.15
N ASN A 317 12.02 18.63 10.92
CA ASN A 317 12.99 19.71 11.05
C ASN A 317 12.75 20.86 10.05
N LYS A 318 12.35 20.52 8.80
CA LYS A 318 12.00 21.51 7.77
C LYS A 318 10.81 22.38 8.20
N TYR A 319 9.82 21.79 8.88
CA TYR A 319 8.62 22.50 9.35
C TYR A 319 8.84 23.20 10.69
N GLY A 320 9.65 22.67 11.59
CA GLY A 320 10.06 23.33 12.83
C GLY A 320 10.80 24.66 12.59
N ASN A 321 11.77 24.67 11.67
CA ASN A 321 12.50 25.87 11.29
C ASN A 321 11.62 26.94 10.62
N LYS A 322 10.53 26.55 9.92
CA LYS A 322 9.60 27.51 9.31
C LYS A 322 8.73 28.22 10.34
N SER A 323 8.35 27.54 11.43
CA SER A 323 7.56 28.15 12.52
C SER A 323 8.37 29.18 13.28
N ASP A 324 9.66 28.96 13.50
CA ASP A 324 10.54 29.90 14.20
C ASP A 324 10.86 31.13 13.35
N ALA A 325 11.06 30.95 12.02
CA ALA A 325 11.27 32.05 11.11
C ALA A 325 10.06 32.99 10.98
N ALA A 326 8.83 32.43 11.04
CA ALA A 326 7.60 33.23 10.99
C ALA A 326 7.37 34.03 12.28
N LEU A 327 7.80 33.53 13.43
CA LEU A 327 7.76 34.27 14.71
C LEU A 327 8.76 35.43 14.79
N HIS A 328 9.88 35.38 14.06
CA HIS A 328 10.89 36.43 14.02
C HIS A 328 10.61 37.52 12.96
N SER A 329 9.70 37.27 12.01
CA SER A 329 9.32 38.25 10.97
C SER A 329 8.17 39.19 11.36
N VAL A 330 7.58 39.01 12.54
CA VAL A 330 6.44 39.79 13.09
C VAL A 330 6.89 40.68 14.27
N ARG A 331 8.21 40.81 14.50
CA ARG A 331 8.76 41.75 15.50
C ARG A 331 9.42 42.95 14.83
#